data_d8d5c0cd7650e5e34323840bcdd976a9
#
_entry.id   d8d5c0cd7650e5e34323840bcdd976a9
#
_cell.length_a   1.000
_cell.length_b   1.000
_cell.length_c   1.000
_cell.angle_alpha   90.00
_cell.angle_beta   90.00
_cell.angle_gamma   90.00
#
_symmetry.space_group_name_H-M   'P 1'
#
loop_
_entity.id
_entity.type
_entity.pdbx_description
1 polymer ?
#
loop_
_entity_poly.entity_id
_entity_poly.type
_entity_poly.pdbx_seq_one_letter_code
_entity_poly.pdbx_strand_id
1 'polypeptide(L)'
;VDIYKQEQKQQLQSSKDLSELISQLKPRTSKAKSSHGILVKGEDGIMVKLARCCNPVPGDSVIGYITRGSGISVHRSDCPNVMSNNPEEQRRLISVTWDVATDAVYKANIVIVANDKPGLMVDIMMSISENRININHISSHMAKNKTAMIHLGLDITNTAQLDTIMSRIKRIQGVYSVERMTTTAGNGNESGKGKKK
;
A
#
# COMPACT_ATOMS: atom_id res chain seq x y z
N VAL A 1 -31.25 36.34 51.73
CA VAL A 1 -31.17 36.44 50.24
C VAL A 1 -29.73 36.34 49.75
N ASP A 2 -28.72 36.58 50.60
CA ASP A 2 -27.32 36.60 50.15
C ASP A 2 -26.61 35.22 50.16
N ILE A 3 -27.11 34.25 50.90
CA ILE A 3 -26.54 32.90 51.00
C ILE A 3 -26.72 32.14 49.65
N TYR A 4 -27.89 32.23 49.05
CA TYR A 4 -28.19 31.60 47.75
C TYR A 4 -27.37 32.17 46.58
N LYS A 5 -26.98 33.44 46.64
CA LYS A 5 -26.14 34.08 45.62
C LYS A 5 -24.67 33.64 45.74
N GLN A 6 -24.18 33.33 46.95
CA GLN A 6 -22.84 32.85 47.18
C GLN A 6 -22.66 31.38 46.73
N GLU A 7 -23.64 30.52 46.96
CA GLU A 7 -23.62 29.13 46.53
C GLU A 7 -23.68 29.01 45.01
N GLN A 8 -24.47 29.82 44.32
CA GLN A 8 -24.50 29.86 42.85
C GLN A 8 -23.17 30.39 42.24
N LYS A 9 -22.50 31.34 42.87
CA LYS A 9 -21.17 31.83 42.45
C LYS A 9 -20.11 30.76 42.63
N GLN A 10 -20.11 29.98 43.69
CA GLN A 10 -19.18 28.87 43.90
C GLN A 10 -19.38 27.73 42.92
N GLN A 11 -20.62 27.36 42.60
CA GLN A 11 -20.94 26.35 41.57
C GLN A 11 -20.56 26.79 40.16
N LEU A 12 -20.69 28.08 39.83
CA LEU A 12 -20.27 28.60 38.52
C LEU A 12 -18.75 28.65 38.42
N GLN A 13 -18.03 28.89 39.50
CA GLN A 13 -16.57 28.94 39.52
C GLN A 13 -15.98 27.54 39.41
N SER A 14 -16.53 26.54 40.12
CA SER A 14 -16.08 25.15 40.03
C SER A 14 -16.35 24.53 38.66
N SER A 15 -17.43 24.92 37.98
CA SER A 15 -17.74 24.44 36.60
C SER A 15 -16.81 25.06 35.54
N LYS A 16 -16.35 26.31 35.76
CA LYS A 16 -15.33 26.94 34.89
C LYS A 16 -13.98 26.30 35.09
N ASP A 17 -13.56 26.05 36.33
CA ASP A 17 -12.29 25.38 36.63
C ASP A 17 -12.24 23.95 36.09
N LEU A 18 -13.39 23.23 36.13
CA LEU A 18 -13.50 21.88 35.55
C LEU A 18 -13.42 21.90 34.01
N SER A 19 -14.06 22.89 33.36
CA SER A 19 -13.99 23.05 31.92
C SER A 19 -12.58 23.44 31.43
N GLU A 20 -11.87 24.20 32.23
CA GLU A 20 -10.48 24.60 31.96
C GLU A 20 -9.52 23.42 32.17
N LEU A 21 -9.70 22.61 33.21
CA LEU A 21 -9.00 21.35 33.41
C LEU A 21 -9.27 20.32 32.30
N ILE A 22 -10.52 20.20 31.86
CA ILE A 22 -10.90 19.33 30.73
C ILE A 22 -10.29 19.83 29.41
N SER A 23 -10.15 21.17 29.24
CA SER A 23 -9.49 21.73 28.06
C SER A 23 -7.98 21.50 28.06
N GLN A 24 -7.37 21.38 29.22
CA GLN A 24 -5.95 21.01 29.40
C GLN A 24 -5.72 19.49 29.28
N LEU A 25 -6.75 18.68 29.52
CA LEU A 25 -6.78 17.24 29.29
C LEU A 25 -7.18 16.87 27.85
N LYS A 26 -7.07 17.81 26.89
CA LYS A 26 -7.13 17.41 25.49
C LYS A 26 -6.14 16.26 25.32
N PRO A 27 -6.60 15.05 24.91
CA PRO A 27 -5.67 14.00 24.58
C PRO A 27 -4.69 14.62 23.57
N ARG A 28 -3.42 14.65 23.91
CA ARG A 28 -2.38 14.79 22.91
C ARG A 28 -2.65 13.63 21.96
N THR A 29 -3.43 13.88 20.91
CA THR A 29 -3.36 13.08 19.72
C THR A 29 -1.93 13.31 19.24
N SER A 30 -1.00 12.52 19.78
CA SER A 30 0.24 12.27 19.11
C SER A 30 -0.18 11.80 17.74
N LYS A 31 0.02 12.64 16.72
CA LYS A 31 -0.11 12.17 15.34
C LYS A 31 0.85 11.00 15.27
N ALA A 32 0.30 9.79 15.30
CA ALA A 32 1.05 8.58 15.07
C ALA A 32 1.88 8.86 13.83
N LYS A 33 3.21 8.86 13.93
CA LYS A 33 4.06 9.06 12.77
C LYS A 33 3.79 7.86 11.88
N SER A 34 2.98 8.06 10.84
CA SER A 34 2.68 7.04 9.86
C SER A 34 4.00 6.56 9.25
N SER A 35 4.38 5.33 9.55
CA SER A 35 5.50 4.69 8.89
C SER A 35 4.99 4.21 7.52
N HIS A 36 5.56 4.74 6.44
CA HIS A 36 5.17 4.42 5.06
C HIS A 36 3.71 4.73 4.68
N GLY A 37 3.08 5.74 5.31
CA GLY A 37 1.69 6.09 5.00
C GLY A 37 0.65 5.09 5.52
N ILE A 38 0.97 4.31 6.55
CA ILE A 38 0.07 3.34 7.19
C ILE A 38 -0.18 3.74 8.63
N LEU A 39 -1.44 3.71 9.04
CA LEU A 39 -1.91 3.86 10.41
C LEU A 39 -2.30 2.49 10.97
N VAL A 40 -1.72 2.13 12.09
CA VAL A 40 -2.08 0.94 12.86
C VAL A 40 -3.01 1.35 14.00
N LYS A 41 -4.20 0.75 14.10
CA LYS A 41 -5.12 1.05 15.18
C LYS A 41 -4.54 0.57 16.51
N GLY A 42 -4.34 1.52 17.44
CA GLY A 42 -4.08 1.23 18.85
C GLY A 42 -2.63 1.17 19.31
N GLU A 43 -1.63 1.30 18.41
CA GLU A 43 -0.23 1.23 18.81
C GLU A 43 0.64 2.21 18.03
N ASP A 44 1.27 3.14 18.74
CA ASP A 44 2.26 4.07 18.19
C ASP A 44 3.68 3.45 18.26
N GLY A 45 4.46 3.65 17.21
CA GLY A 45 5.88 3.29 17.21
C GLY A 45 6.23 1.89 16.70
N ILE A 46 5.27 1.10 16.21
CA ILE A 46 5.56 -0.20 15.60
C ILE A 46 6.18 0.00 14.21
N MET A 47 7.22 -0.78 13.94
CA MET A 47 7.83 -0.81 12.61
C MET A 47 6.85 -1.42 11.60
N VAL A 48 6.45 -0.65 10.60
CA VAL A 48 5.57 -1.09 9.51
C VAL A 48 6.37 -1.20 8.21
N LYS A 49 6.17 -2.26 7.46
CA LYS A 49 6.78 -2.49 6.13
C LYS A 49 5.72 -2.91 5.13
N LEU A 50 5.76 -2.36 3.92
CA LEU A 50 4.93 -2.82 2.81
C LEU A 50 5.48 -4.13 2.26
N ALA A 51 4.60 -5.11 2.07
CA ALA A 51 4.98 -6.44 1.61
C ALA A 51 5.37 -6.42 0.13
N ARG A 52 6.55 -6.96 -0.19
CA ARG A 52 7.08 -7.01 -1.55
C ARG A 52 6.34 -7.98 -2.48
N CYS A 53 5.63 -8.94 -1.91
CA CYS A 53 4.89 -9.94 -2.70
C CYS A 53 3.68 -9.36 -3.44
N CYS A 54 3.05 -8.31 -2.92
CA CYS A 54 1.86 -7.70 -3.51
C CYS A 54 1.97 -6.19 -3.72
N ASN A 55 3.03 -5.54 -3.17
CA ASN A 55 3.31 -4.12 -3.32
C ASN A 55 2.04 -3.27 -3.19
N PRO A 56 1.45 -3.16 -1.97
CA PRO A 56 0.24 -2.38 -1.75
C PRO A 56 0.52 -0.90 -1.99
N VAL A 57 -0.44 -0.20 -2.58
CA VAL A 57 -0.40 1.24 -2.83
C VAL A 57 -1.63 1.92 -2.22
N PRO A 58 -1.59 3.24 -1.91
CA PRO A 58 -2.75 3.96 -1.39
C PRO A 58 -3.99 3.77 -2.24
N GLY A 59 -5.11 3.42 -1.57
CA GLY A 59 -6.37 3.04 -2.22
C GLY A 59 -6.61 1.53 -2.28
N ASP A 60 -5.57 0.69 -2.09
CA ASP A 60 -5.77 -0.75 -1.90
C ASP A 60 -6.44 -1.04 -0.55
N SER A 61 -7.29 -2.05 -0.52
CA SER A 61 -7.70 -2.68 0.73
C SER A 61 -6.51 -3.45 1.32
N VAL A 62 -6.13 -3.12 2.56
CA VAL A 62 -4.91 -3.62 3.18
C VAL A 62 -5.16 -4.31 4.51
N ILE A 63 -4.29 -5.26 4.85
CA ILE A 63 -4.26 -5.97 6.11
C ILE A 63 -2.82 -6.06 6.63
N GLY A 64 -2.63 -5.87 7.92
CA GLY A 64 -1.35 -6.03 8.59
C GLY A 64 -1.14 -7.47 9.06
N TYR A 65 0.06 -7.99 8.88
CA TYR A 65 0.49 -9.28 9.39
C TYR A 65 1.61 -9.08 10.42
N ILE A 66 1.40 -9.51 11.66
CA ILE A 66 2.38 -9.43 12.74
C ILE A 66 3.48 -10.47 12.51
N THR A 67 4.68 -9.98 12.19
CA THR A 67 5.85 -10.84 11.93
C THR A 67 6.57 -11.18 13.23
N ARG A 68 7.33 -12.28 13.24
CA ARG A 68 8.16 -12.65 14.40
C ARG A 68 9.42 -11.76 14.45
N GLY A 69 9.38 -10.68 15.26
CA GLY A 69 10.53 -9.81 15.53
C GLY A 69 10.83 -8.72 14.49
N SER A 70 10.01 -8.57 13.42
CA SER A 70 10.24 -7.56 12.36
C SER A 70 9.13 -6.52 12.23
N GLY A 71 8.22 -6.43 13.20
CA GLY A 71 7.09 -5.52 13.18
C GLY A 71 5.93 -6.04 12.32
N ILE A 72 5.21 -5.13 11.67
CA ILE A 72 4.01 -5.44 10.87
C ILE A 72 4.37 -5.38 9.39
N SER A 73 4.03 -6.45 8.66
CA SER A 73 4.07 -6.50 7.20
C SER A 73 2.67 -6.21 6.65
N VAL A 74 2.52 -5.15 5.87
CA VAL A 74 1.23 -4.75 5.29
C VAL A 74 1.09 -5.34 3.90
N HIS A 75 0.03 -6.11 3.72
CA HIS A 75 -0.32 -6.76 2.46
C HIS A 75 -1.63 -6.18 1.90
N ARG A 76 -1.86 -6.36 0.62
CA ARG A 76 -3.21 -6.25 0.05
C ARG A 76 -4.08 -7.36 0.64
N SER A 77 -5.35 -7.07 0.89
CA SER A 77 -6.28 -8.05 1.49
C SER A 77 -6.54 -9.27 0.60
N ASP A 78 -6.34 -9.13 -0.73
CA ASP A 78 -6.45 -10.21 -1.72
C ASP A 78 -5.11 -10.96 -1.97
N CYS A 79 -4.06 -10.69 -1.18
CA CYS A 79 -2.77 -11.33 -1.36
C CYS A 79 -2.80 -12.80 -0.91
N PRO A 80 -2.42 -13.77 -1.77
CA PRO A 80 -2.42 -15.19 -1.41
C PRO A 80 -1.59 -15.51 -0.17
N ASN A 81 -0.55 -14.71 0.12
CA ASN A 81 0.34 -14.94 1.26
C ASN A 81 -0.30 -14.63 2.62
N VAL A 82 -1.44 -13.94 2.66
CA VAL A 82 -2.19 -13.66 3.89
C VAL A 82 -3.57 -14.32 3.91
N MET A 83 -3.96 -14.97 2.81
CA MET A 83 -5.21 -15.72 2.70
C MET A 83 -5.03 -17.17 3.20
N SER A 84 -4.38 -17.34 4.36
CA SER A 84 -4.19 -18.67 4.95
C SER A 84 -5.44 -19.14 5.69
N ASN A 85 -5.80 -20.40 5.54
CA ASN A 85 -6.85 -21.06 6.32
C ASN A 85 -6.36 -21.54 7.69
N ASN A 86 -5.07 -21.35 8.03
CA ASN A 86 -4.51 -21.72 9.31
C ASN A 86 -4.96 -20.75 10.41
N PRO A 87 -5.67 -21.21 11.47
CA PRO A 87 -6.14 -20.33 12.55
C PRO A 87 -5.03 -19.58 13.30
N GLU A 88 -3.84 -20.14 13.40
CA GLU A 88 -2.70 -19.47 14.04
C GLU A 88 -2.20 -18.29 13.21
N GLU A 89 -2.17 -18.41 11.90
CA GLU A 89 -1.79 -17.32 10.99
C GLU A 89 -2.87 -16.24 10.95
N GLN A 90 -4.15 -16.60 11.01
CA GLN A 90 -5.27 -15.65 11.07
C GLN A 90 -5.24 -14.79 12.33
N ARG A 91 -4.81 -15.32 13.48
CA ARG A 91 -4.66 -14.57 14.74
C ARG A 91 -3.58 -13.48 14.66
N ARG A 92 -2.70 -13.53 13.68
CA ARG A 92 -1.62 -12.56 13.46
C ARG A 92 -2.03 -11.43 12.50
N LEU A 93 -3.26 -11.49 11.97
CA LEU A 93 -3.79 -10.46 11.11
C LEU A 93 -4.39 -9.33 11.94
N ILE A 94 -4.09 -8.10 11.57
CA ILE A 94 -4.59 -6.89 12.22
C ILE A 94 -5.13 -5.91 11.19
N SER A 95 -6.09 -5.10 11.62
CA SER A 95 -6.64 -4.03 10.80
C SER A 95 -5.66 -2.86 10.73
N VAL A 96 -5.34 -2.44 9.51
CA VAL A 96 -4.52 -1.26 9.22
C VAL A 96 -5.23 -0.40 8.19
N THR A 97 -4.90 0.89 8.13
CA THR A 97 -5.50 1.83 7.17
C THR A 97 -4.43 2.73 6.58
N TRP A 98 -4.67 3.23 5.36
CA TRP A 98 -3.83 4.25 4.75
C TRP A 98 -3.99 5.59 5.47
N ASP A 99 -2.87 6.29 5.66
CA ASP A 99 -2.86 7.70 6.03
C ASP A 99 -3.00 8.53 4.74
N VAL A 100 -4.06 9.29 4.64
CA VAL A 100 -4.42 10.06 3.43
C VAL A 100 -3.47 11.24 3.17
N ALA A 101 -2.57 11.56 4.09
CA ALA A 101 -1.76 12.77 4.07
C ALA A 101 -0.36 12.61 3.46
N THR A 102 -0.06 11.52 2.76
CA THR A 102 1.29 11.28 2.24
C THR A 102 1.38 11.43 0.73
N ASP A 103 2.20 12.40 0.26
CA ASP A 103 2.63 12.53 -1.15
C ASP A 103 3.74 11.53 -1.52
N ALA A 104 3.77 10.39 -0.86
CA ALA A 104 4.79 9.38 -1.06
C ALA A 104 4.58 8.62 -2.37
N VAL A 105 5.69 8.16 -2.95
CA VAL A 105 5.71 7.33 -4.15
C VAL A 105 5.87 5.87 -3.74
N TYR A 106 5.05 5.01 -4.32
CA TYR A 106 4.98 3.58 -4.03
C TYR A 106 5.34 2.77 -5.26
N LYS A 107 5.89 1.57 -5.06
CA LYS A 107 6.23 0.66 -6.15
C LYS A 107 5.06 -0.26 -6.46
N ALA A 108 4.65 -0.32 -7.71
CA ALA A 108 3.69 -1.31 -8.20
C ALA A 108 4.33 -2.14 -9.32
N ASN A 109 4.12 -3.44 -9.30
CA ASN A 109 4.59 -4.34 -10.36
C ASN A 109 3.39 -4.83 -11.16
N ILE A 110 3.50 -4.74 -12.48
CA ILE A 110 2.51 -5.25 -13.42
C ILE A 110 3.15 -6.25 -14.39
N VAL A 111 2.35 -7.18 -14.86
CA VAL A 111 2.70 -8.09 -15.96
C VAL A 111 1.77 -7.82 -17.13
N ILE A 112 2.35 -7.71 -18.31
CA ILE A 112 1.67 -7.49 -19.56
C ILE A 112 1.89 -8.73 -20.43
N VAL A 113 0.83 -9.33 -20.91
CA VAL A 113 0.86 -10.41 -21.87
C VAL A 113 0.40 -9.85 -23.21
N ALA A 114 1.24 -9.96 -24.22
CA ALA A 114 0.96 -9.36 -25.53
C ALA A 114 1.53 -10.19 -26.68
N ASN A 115 1.01 -9.96 -27.89
CA ASN A 115 1.62 -10.47 -29.11
C ASN A 115 2.92 -9.70 -29.40
N ASP A 116 4.02 -10.42 -29.59
CA ASP A 116 5.28 -9.77 -29.98
C ASP A 116 5.20 -9.23 -31.39
N LYS A 117 5.14 -7.91 -31.49
CA LYS A 117 5.14 -7.16 -32.75
C LYS A 117 6.10 -5.98 -32.71
N PRO A 118 6.67 -5.58 -33.84
CA PRO A 118 7.45 -4.35 -33.92
C PRO A 118 6.67 -3.14 -33.37
N GLY A 119 7.32 -2.31 -32.57
CA GLY A 119 6.75 -1.09 -31.98
C GLY A 119 5.95 -1.29 -30.70
N LEU A 120 5.56 -2.51 -30.31
CA LEU A 120 4.77 -2.74 -29.10
C LEU A 120 5.39 -2.13 -27.85
N MET A 121 6.68 -2.33 -27.65
CA MET A 121 7.40 -1.79 -26.49
C MET A 121 7.41 -0.26 -26.51
N VAL A 122 7.58 0.34 -27.68
CA VAL A 122 7.53 1.80 -27.84
C VAL A 122 6.16 2.34 -27.46
N ASP A 123 5.08 1.72 -27.95
CA ASP A 123 3.71 2.13 -27.64
C ASP A 123 3.43 2.07 -26.13
N ILE A 124 3.91 1.01 -25.46
CA ILE A 124 3.78 0.86 -23.99
C ILE A 124 4.56 1.96 -23.27
N MET A 125 5.83 2.20 -23.65
CA MET A 125 6.67 3.21 -23.01
C MET A 125 6.12 4.63 -23.22
N MET A 126 5.61 4.95 -24.40
CA MET A 126 4.96 6.23 -24.68
C MET A 126 3.73 6.43 -23.78
N SER A 127 2.86 5.41 -23.67
CA SER A 127 1.69 5.47 -22.80
C SER A 127 2.06 5.75 -21.33
N ILE A 128 3.13 5.16 -20.83
CA ILE A 128 3.61 5.37 -19.45
C ILE A 128 4.20 6.78 -19.29
N SER A 129 5.03 7.21 -20.25
CA SER A 129 5.68 8.52 -20.26
C SER A 129 4.68 9.68 -20.29
N GLU A 130 3.62 9.59 -21.13
CA GLU A 130 2.55 10.58 -21.20
C GLU A 130 1.82 10.76 -19.87
N ASN A 131 1.78 9.73 -19.04
CA ASN A 131 1.19 9.79 -17.70
C ASN A 131 2.19 10.20 -16.60
N ARG A 132 3.44 10.59 -17.00
CA ARG A 132 4.54 10.99 -16.09
C ARG A 132 4.82 9.97 -15.00
N ILE A 133 4.68 8.70 -15.32
CA ILE A 133 4.97 7.58 -14.43
C ILE A 133 6.42 7.14 -14.67
N ASN A 134 7.21 7.03 -13.60
CA ASN A 134 8.57 6.53 -13.68
C ASN A 134 8.58 4.99 -13.70
N ILE A 135 9.44 4.42 -14.55
CA ILE A 135 9.67 2.98 -14.63
C ILE A 135 10.94 2.67 -13.86
N ASN A 136 10.83 1.88 -12.79
CA ASN A 136 11.97 1.50 -11.95
C ASN A 136 12.53 0.11 -12.29
N HIS A 137 11.75 -0.72 -13.02
CA HIS A 137 12.19 -2.03 -13.48
C HIS A 137 11.47 -2.42 -14.75
N ILE A 138 12.20 -3.10 -15.64
CA ILE A 138 11.65 -3.72 -16.84
C ILE A 138 12.36 -5.05 -17.11
N SER A 139 11.58 -6.07 -17.41
CA SER A 139 12.09 -7.32 -18.00
C SER A 139 11.06 -7.88 -18.98
N SER A 140 11.52 -8.55 -20.02
CA SER A 140 10.70 -9.15 -21.05
C SER A 140 11.17 -10.55 -21.35
N HIS A 141 10.24 -11.46 -21.48
CA HIS A 141 10.46 -12.84 -21.88
C HIS A 141 9.56 -13.19 -23.04
N MET A 142 10.12 -13.85 -24.05
CA MET A 142 9.39 -14.34 -25.19
C MET A 142 9.04 -15.82 -25.01
N ALA A 143 7.77 -16.17 -25.16
CA ALA A 143 7.31 -17.54 -25.23
C ALA A 143 7.39 -18.06 -26.70
N LYS A 144 7.42 -19.39 -26.85
CA LYS A 144 7.56 -20.05 -28.17
C LYS A 144 6.46 -19.73 -29.19
N ASN A 145 5.30 -19.22 -28.71
CA ASN A 145 4.12 -18.90 -29.52
C ASN A 145 4.03 -17.42 -29.93
N LYS A 146 5.14 -16.70 -29.98
CA LYS A 146 5.21 -15.24 -30.23
C LYS A 146 4.46 -14.39 -29.19
N THR A 147 4.25 -14.92 -28.00
CA THR A 147 3.69 -14.16 -26.89
C THR A 147 4.83 -13.54 -26.08
N ALA A 148 4.82 -12.23 -25.92
CA ALA A 148 5.71 -11.51 -25.03
C ALA A 148 5.08 -11.39 -23.65
N MET A 149 5.85 -11.72 -22.61
CA MET A 149 5.51 -11.47 -21.21
C MET A 149 6.43 -10.37 -20.71
N ILE A 150 5.87 -9.20 -20.40
CA ILE A 150 6.61 -8.01 -20.02
C ILE A 150 6.29 -7.69 -18.58
N HIS A 151 7.32 -7.64 -17.73
CA HIS A 151 7.20 -7.25 -16.34
C HIS A 151 7.69 -5.80 -16.18
N LEU A 152 6.85 -4.94 -15.60
CA LEU A 152 7.17 -3.55 -15.34
C LEU A 152 7.03 -3.24 -13.86
N GLY A 153 8.04 -2.57 -13.31
CA GLY A 153 7.97 -1.91 -12.02
C GLY A 153 7.74 -0.42 -12.23
N LEU A 154 6.68 0.11 -11.64
CA LEU A 154 6.22 1.48 -11.79
C LEU A 154 6.25 2.21 -10.45
N ASP A 155 6.59 3.49 -10.48
CA ASP A 155 6.48 4.39 -9.34
C ASP A 155 5.12 5.10 -9.38
N ILE A 156 4.24 4.78 -8.42
CA ILE A 156 2.81 5.12 -8.40
C ILE A 156 2.46 5.85 -7.11
N THR A 157 1.52 6.78 -7.15
CA THR A 157 1.03 7.50 -5.96
C THR A 157 -0.19 6.84 -5.32
N ASN A 158 -1.08 6.23 -6.14
CA ASN A 158 -2.32 5.61 -5.68
C ASN A 158 -2.88 4.61 -6.70
N THR A 159 -3.93 3.87 -6.30
CA THR A 159 -4.61 2.90 -7.17
C THR A 159 -5.24 3.54 -8.40
N ALA A 160 -5.82 4.74 -8.30
CA ALA A 160 -6.46 5.40 -9.44
C ALA A 160 -5.47 5.69 -10.57
N GLN A 161 -4.23 6.12 -10.23
CA GLN A 161 -3.17 6.31 -11.22
C GLN A 161 -2.77 4.97 -11.86
N LEU A 162 -2.64 3.91 -11.03
CA LEU A 162 -2.30 2.57 -11.50
C LEU A 162 -3.37 2.01 -12.44
N ASP A 163 -4.64 2.11 -12.08
CA ASP A 163 -5.76 1.62 -12.89
C ASP A 163 -5.87 2.38 -14.23
N THR A 164 -5.59 3.68 -14.19
CA THR A 164 -5.56 4.51 -15.41
C THR A 164 -4.49 4.01 -16.37
N ILE A 165 -3.26 3.79 -15.92
CA ILE A 165 -2.18 3.34 -16.80
C ILE A 165 -2.41 1.89 -17.29
N MET A 166 -2.86 0.99 -16.42
CA MET A 166 -3.18 -0.39 -16.80
C MET A 166 -4.27 -0.43 -17.86
N SER A 167 -5.31 0.40 -17.73
CA SER A 167 -6.40 0.51 -18.71
C SER A 167 -5.92 1.07 -20.05
N ARG A 168 -5.00 2.04 -20.06
CA ARG A 168 -4.40 2.59 -21.29
C ARG A 168 -3.54 1.54 -21.99
N ILE A 169 -2.68 0.85 -21.26
CA ILE A 169 -1.83 -0.21 -21.82
C ILE A 169 -2.70 -1.34 -22.42
N LYS A 170 -3.78 -1.71 -21.73
CA LYS A 170 -4.70 -2.75 -22.21
C LYS A 170 -5.38 -2.42 -23.55
N ARG A 171 -5.49 -1.13 -23.90
CA ARG A 171 -6.06 -0.68 -25.20
C ARG A 171 -5.05 -0.71 -26.35
N ILE A 172 -3.76 -0.91 -26.06
CA ILE A 172 -2.73 -0.99 -27.10
C ILE A 172 -2.97 -2.25 -27.92
N GLN A 173 -3.00 -2.08 -29.23
CA GLN A 173 -3.22 -3.20 -30.14
C GLN A 173 -2.15 -4.28 -29.95
N GLY A 174 -2.57 -5.51 -29.73
CA GLY A 174 -1.70 -6.65 -29.49
C GLY A 174 -1.50 -6.97 -28.01
N VAL A 175 -1.99 -6.14 -27.07
CA VAL A 175 -2.01 -6.48 -25.65
C VAL A 175 -3.21 -7.36 -25.35
N TYR A 176 -2.98 -8.50 -24.71
CA TYR A 176 -4.00 -9.47 -24.32
C TYR A 176 -4.48 -9.23 -22.90
N SER A 177 -3.53 -9.10 -21.95
CA SER A 177 -3.84 -8.81 -20.55
C SER A 177 -2.81 -7.90 -19.92
N VAL A 178 -3.27 -7.15 -18.89
CA VAL A 178 -2.44 -6.36 -17.98
C VAL A 178 -2.93 -6.64 -16.57
N GLU A 179 -2.04 -7.15 -15.72
CA GLU A 179 -2.39 -7.58 -14.38
C GLU A 179 -1.37 -7.09 -13.36
N ARG A 180 -1.81 -6.85 -12.11
CA ARG A 180 -0.89 -6.59 -11.01
C ARG A 180 -0.18 -7.88 -10.61
N MET A 181 1.13 -7.79 -10.50
CA MET A 181 1.94 -8.93 -10.11
C MET A 181 1.79 -9.18 -8.60
N THR A 182 1.50 -10.43 -8.25
CA THR A 182 1.54 -10.93 -6.88
C THR A 182 2.41 -12.19 -6.86
N THR A 183 3.45 -12.20 -6.02
CA THR A 183 4.31 -13.38 -5.89
C THR A 183 3.88 -14.21 -4.68
N THR A 184 3.59 -15.49 -4.90
CA THR A 184 3.39 -16.46 -3.81
C THR A 184 4.74 -16.85 -3.22
N ALA A 185 4.79 -17.13 -1.93
CA ALA A 185 6.02 -17.48 -1.19
C ALA A 185 6.73 -18.75 -1.69
N GLY A 186 6.20 -19.42 -2.72
CA GLY A 186 6.77 -20.67 -3.29
C GLY A 186 7.57 -20.51 -4.59
N ASN A 187 7.54 -19.37 -5.28
CA ASN A 187 8.14 -19.22 -6.61
C ASN A 187 9.34 -18.25 -6.66
N GLY A 188 10.11 -18.17 -5.59
CA GLY A 188 11.31 -17.34 -5.53
C GLY A 188 12.60 -18.11 -5.82
N ASN A 189 12.73 -18.82 -6.95
CA ASN A 189 14.04 -19.37 -7.31
C ASN A 189 14.15 -19.72 -8.81
N GLU A 190 14.20 -18.70 -9.66
CA GLU A 190 14.84 -18.80 -10.98
C GLU A 190 15.44 -17.45 -11.38
N SER A 191 16.51 -17.05 -10.71
CA SER A 191 17.46 -16.08 -11.24
C SER A 191 18.85 -16.67 -11.22
N GLY A 192 19.26 -17.23 -12.39
CA GLY A 192 20.58 -17.19 -12.96
C GLY A 192 21.77 -17.58 -12.09
N LYS A 193 22.03 -18.87 -11.91
CA LYS A 193 23.42 -19.31 -11.77
C LYS A 193 24.05 -19.35 -13.17
N GLY A 194 24.61 -18.22 -13.60
CA GLY A 194 25.60 -18.19 -14.69
C GLY A 194 26.83 -18.98 -14.26
N LYS A 195 27.00 -20.18 -14.81
CA LYS A 195 28.26 -20.91 -14.75
C LYS A 195 29.32 -20.12 -15.49
N LYS A 196 30.32 -19.63 -14.78
CA LYS A 196 31.62 -19.31 -15.35
C LYS A 196 32.31 -20.63 -15.77
N LYS A 197 32.67 -20.72 -16.99
CA LYS A 197 33.80 -21.48 -17.53
C LYS A 197 34.67 -20.56 -18.34
#